data_f6d22bbcdaa1414a30f7139977094c1e
#
_entry.id   f6d22bbcdaa1414a30f7139977094c1e
#
_cell.length_a   1.000
_cell.length_b   1.000
_cell.length_c   1.000
_cell.angle_alpha   90.00
_cell.angle_beta   90.00
_cell.angle_gamma   90.00
#
_symmetry.space_group_name_H-M   'P 1'
#
loop_
_entity.id
_entity.type
_entity.pdbx_description
1 polymer ?
#
loop_
_entity_poly.entity_id
_entity_poly.type
_entity_poly.pdbx_seq_one_letter_code
_entity_poly.pdbx_strand_id
1 'polypeptide(L)'
;GCAVYRCGATMSVQLALYKGRGTLFNRLVRWWTRSPYSHCELVINGTCYSSSIRDGGVRGKVMALPAHSWDVIDLPWADEYAAQQWFDQHACDKYGWRDLLLCQLLGMRRDGRGVFCSEACAAALGLPDPTKYGPGELATFCDYVAKHTHFILRT
;
A
#
# COMPACT_ATOMS: atom_id res chain seq x y z
N GLY A 1 -10.00 13.91 -20.69
CA GLY A 1 -8.77 13.17 -20.87
C GLY A 1 -8.37 12.49 -19.58
N CYS A 2 -8.41 11.14 -19.50
CA CYS A 2 -7.94 10.41 -18.33
C CYS A 2 -6.42 10.54 -18.27
N ALA A 3 -5.89 11.26 -17.27
CA ALA A 3 -4.47 11.22 -16.96
C ALA A 3 -4.14 9.81 -16.47
N VAL A 4 -3.47 9.06 -17.30
CA VAL A 4 -2.86 7.78 -16.92
C VAL A 4 -1.43 8.13 -16.53
N TYR A 5 -1.05 7.88 -15.30
CA TYR A 5 0.35 8.00 -14.89
C TYR A 5 1.15 6.97 -15.67
N ARG A 6 1.90 7.42 -16.67
CA ARG A 6 2.92 6.62 -17.33
C ARG A 6 4.19 6.73 -16.50
N CYS A 7 4.65 5.62 -16.00
CA CYS A 7 5.98 5.52 -15.41
C CYS A 7 7.02 5.88 -16.47
N GLY A 8 7.61 7.07 -16.35
CA GLY A 8 8.83 7.40 -17.08
C GLY A 8 9.97 6.56 -16.52
N ALA A 9 10.95 6.22 -17.35
CA ALA A 9 12.03 5.28 -17.07
C ALA A 9 13.07 5.80 -16.03
N THR A 10 12.62 6.28 -14.90
CA THR A 10 13.43 6.46 -13.69
C THR A 10 12.97 5.41 -12.70
N MET A 11 13.93 4.59 -12.24
CA MET A 11 13.72 3.62 -11.17
C MET A 11 13.02 4.32 -10.01
N SER A 12 11.74 4.08 -9.80
CA SER A 12 10.95 4.82 -8.81
C SER A 12 9.97 3.90 -8.12
N VAL A 13 10.02 3.94 -6.80
CA VAL A 13 9.01 3.37 -5.95
C VAL A 13 7.94 4.42 -5.68
N GLN A 14 6.68 4.05 -5.83
CA GLN A 14 5.54 4.93 -5.55
C GLN A 14 4.54 4.20 -4.66
N LEU A 15 3.84 4.92 -3.79
CA LEU A 15 2.70 4.43 -3.05
C LEU A 15 1.41 4.90 -3.73
N ALA A 16 0.62 3.96 -4.21
CA ALA A 16 -0.70 4.23 -4.78
C ALA A 16 -1.79 3.91 -3.73
N LEU A 17 -2.73 4.84 -3.55
CA LEU A 17 -3.73 4.83 -2.49
C LEU A 17 -5.13 4.92 -3.11
N TYR A 18 -5.97 3.92 -2.86
CA TYR A 18 -7.30 3.83 -3.42
C TYR A 18 -8.31 4.65 -2.61
N LYS A 19 -8.91 5.65 -3.24
CA LYS A 19 -9.95 6.54 -2.69
C LYS A 19 -11.32 6.37 -3.36
N GLY A 20 -11.43 5.46 -4.31
CA GLY A 20 -12.66 5.23 -5.07
C GLY A 20 -13.83 4.82 -4.18
N ARG A 21 -15.06 5.09 -4.63
CA ARG A 21 -16.30 4.77 -3.89
C ARG A 21 -16.53 3.25 -3.72
N GLY A 22 -15.90 2.41 -4.55
CA GLY A 22 -15.81 0.96 -4.45
C GLY A 22 -17.03 0.22 -3.90
N THR A 23 -16.80 -0.98 -3.39
CA THR A 23 -17.82 -1.83 -2.77
C THR A 23 -18.22 -1.33 -1.36
N LEU A 24 -19.30 -1.87 -0.80
CA LEU A 24 -19.70 -1.63 0.60
C LEU A 24 -18.56 -1.92 1.59
N PHE A 25 -17.73 -2.92 1.28
CA PHE A 25 -16.54 -3.25 2.07
C PHE A 25 -15.53 -2.11 2.10
N ASN A 26 -15.23 -1.48 0.95
CA ASN A 26 -14.32 -0.33 0.89
C ASN A 26 -14.86 0.87 1.68
N ARG A 27 -16.19 1.06 1.68
CA ARG A 27 -16.83 2.11 2.49
C ARG A 27 -16.72 1.84 3.98
N LEU A 28 -16.89 0.57 4.39
CA LEU A 28 -16.74 0.14 5.77
C LEU A 28 -15.31 0.33 6.27
N VAL A 29 -14.31 -0.08 5.49
CA VAL A 29 -12.89 0.11 5.82
C VAL A 29 -12.57 1.59 6.04
N ARG A 30 -12.99 2.47 5.12
CA ARG A 30 -12.75 3.91 5.26
C ARG A 30 -13.43 4.52 6.48
N TRP A 31 -14.67 4.14 6.73
CA TRP A 31 -15.40 4.62 7.91
C TRP A 31 -14.71 4.17 9.21
N TRP A 32 -14.30 2.91 9.27
CA TRP A 32 -13.64 2.34 10.45
C TRP A 32 -12.25 2.96 10.69
N THR A 33 -11.44 3.06 9.65
CA THR A 33 -10.08 3.60 9.73
C THR A 33 -10.05 5.14 9.76
N ARG A 34 -11.22 5.79 9.63
CA ARG A 34 -11.34 7.25 9.51
C ARG A 34 -10.41 7.83 8.43
N SER A 35 -10.15 7.07 7.38
CA SER A 35 -9.25 7.42 6.28
C SER A 35 -10.03 7.54 4.97
N PRO A 36 -9.65 8.42 4.06
CA PRO A 36 -10.19 8.46 2.70
C PRO A 36 -9.80 7.22 1.89
N TYR A 37 -8.79 6.45 2.34
CA TYR A 37 -8.22 5.34 1.62
C TYR A 37 -8.69 4.00 2.19
N SER A 38 -9.01 3.06 1.30
CA SER A 38 -9.44 1.70 1.66
C SER A 38 -8.48 0.61 1.20
N HIS A 39 -7.49 0.95 0.39
CA HIS A 39 -6.49 0.02 -0.14
C HIS A 39 -5.24 0.79 -0.57
N CYS A 40 -4.10 0.11 -0.59
CA CYS A 40 -2.86 0.65 -1.12
C CYS A 40 -2.06 -0.40 -1.89
N GLU A 41 -1.26 0.08 -2.83
CA GLU A 41 -0.35 -0.68 -3.68
C GLU A 41 1.02 -0.02 -3.66
N LEU A 42 2.09 -0.80 -3.64
CA LEU A 42 3.43 -0.29 -3.88
C LEU A 42 3.74 -0.49 -5.38
N VAL A 43 3.99 0.59 -6.08
CA VAL A 43 4.32 0.57 -7.50
C VAL A 43 5.82 0.55 -7.66
N ILE A 44 6.34 -0.52 -8.26
CA ILE A 44 7.76 -0.71 -8.54
C ILE A 44 7.90 -1.00 -10.03
N ASN A 45 8.60 -0.15 -10.77
CA ASN A 45 8.80 -0.28 -12.22
C ASN A 45 7.48 -0.50 -13.00
N GLY A 46 6.42 0.21 -12.62
CA GLY A 46 5.11 0.12 -13.27
C GLY A 46 4.27 -1.11 -12.90
N THR A 47 4.77 -1.99 -12.05
CA THR A 47 4.02 -3.11 -11.48
C THR A 47 3.51 -2.75 -10.09
N CYS A 48 2.22 -2.97 -9.85
CA CYS A 48 1.56 -2.72 -8.58
C CYS A 48 1.62 -3.96 -7.70
N TYR A 49 2.23 -3.85 -6.53
CA TYR A 49 2.38 -4.92 -5.54
C TYR A 49 1.56 -4.62 -4.30
N SER A 50 0.84 -5.61 -3.82
CA SER A 50 0.09 -5.52 -2.57
C SER A 50 -0.40 -6.89 -2.11
N SER A 51 -1.04 -6.92 -0.94
CA SER A 51 -1.88 -8.04 -0.51
C SER A 51 -3.35 -7.69 -0.70
N SER A 52 -4.11 -8.54 -1.37
CA SER A 52 -5.51 -8.28 -1.72
C SER A 52 -6.39 -9.51 -1.49
N ILE A 53 -7.56 -9.31 -0.84
CA ILE A 53 -8.57 -10.36 -0.69
C ILE A 53 -9.01 -10.89 -2.05
N ARG A 54 -9.23 -10.00 -3.01
CA ARG A 54 -9.70 -10.35 -4.35
C ARG A 54 -8.74 -11.27 -5.08
N ASP A 55 -7.44 -11.05 -4.87
CA ASP A 55 -6.37 -11.79 -5.53
C ASP A 55 -5.85 -12.96 -4.67
N GLY A 56 -6.40 -13.15 -3.46
CA GLY A 56 -6.10 -14.27 -2.58
C GLY A 56 -4.85 -14.10 -1.71
N GLY A 57 -4.17 -12.97 -1.75
CA GLY A 57 -2.97 -12.71 -0.95
C GLY A 57 -2.02 -11.70 -1.59
N VAL A 58 -0.73 -11.89 -1.31
CA VAL A 58 0.35 -11.05 -1.85
C VAL A 58 0.57 -11.35 -3.33
N ARG A 59 0.58 -10.30 -4.14
CA ARG A 59 0.74 -10.41 -5.60
C ARG A 59 1.28 -9.14 -6.24
N GLY A 60 1.85 -9.28 -7.45
CA GLY A 60 2.18 -8.18 -8.35
C GLY A 60 1.34 -8.23 -9.61
N LYS A 61 0.86 -7.10 -10.10
CA LYS A 61 0.14 -6.98 -11.37
C LYS A 61 0.28 -5.59 -12.01
N VAL A 62 0.23 -5.55 -13.33
CA VAL A 62 0.13 -4.28 -14.05
C VAL A 62 -1.33 -3.85 -14.10
N MET A 63 -1.63 -2.63 -13.66
CA MET A 63 -2.98 -2.09 -13.66
C MET A 63 -2.97 -0.57 -13.87
N ALA A 64 -4.07 -0.03 -14.39
CA ALA A 64 -4.24 1.40 -14.52
C ALA A 64 -4.60 2.02 -13.15
N LEU A 65 -4.03 3.20 -12.86
CA LEU A 65 -4.28 3.98 -11.65
C LEU A 65 -4.91 5.32 -12.03
N PRO A 66 -6.21 5.35 -12.38
CA PRO A 66 -6.86 6.60 -12.78
C PRO A 66 -6.95 7.59 -11.60
N ALA A 67 -6.56 8.84 -11.83
CA ALA A 67 -6.43 9.88 -10.80
C ALA A 67 -7.73 10.19 -10.03
N HIS A 68 -8.91 9.91 -10.60
CA HIS A 68 -10.17 10.06 -9.88
C HIS A 68 -10.38 9.01 -8.77
N SER A 69 -9.68 7.88 -8.83
CA SER A 69 -9.80 6.77 -7.87
C SER A 69 -8.54 6.49 -7.08
N TRP A 70 -7.41 7.03 -7.51
CA TRP A 70 -6.12 6.79 -6.89
C TRP A 70 -5.37 8.09 -6.64
N ASP A 71 -4.72 8.19 -5.49
CA ASP A 71 -3.64 9.13 -5.23
C ASP A 71 -2.32 8.39 -5.28
N VAL A 72 -1.28 9.02 -5.83
CA VAL A 72 0.05 8.41 -5.98
C VAL A 72 1.08 9.34 -5.34
N ILE A 73 1.91 8.77 -4.48
CA ILE A 73 2.99 9.46 -3.78
C ILE A 73 4.32 8.87 -4.23
N ASP A 74 5.23 9.70 -4.75
CA ASP A 74 6.59 9.28 -5.09
C ASP A 74 7.41 9.05 -3.81
N LEU A 75 8.16 7.95 -3.77
CA LEU A 75 8.99 7.55 -2.63
C LEU A 75 10.48 7.51 -3.03
N PRO A 76 11.14 8.68 -3.23
CA PRO A 76 12.52 8.72 -3.70
C PRO A 76 13.52 8.15 -2.68
N TRP A 77 13.09 7.98 -1.42
CA TRP A 77 13.87 7.42 -0.34
C TRP A 77 13.78 5.89 -0.24
N ALA A 78 12.83 5.27 -0.95
CA ALA A 78 12.59 3.83 -0.85
C ALA A 78 13.62 3.04 -1.65
N ASP A 79 14.11 1.95 -1.05
CA ASP A 79 14.99 0.99 -1.73
C ASP A 79 14.15 0.06 -2.61
N GLU A 80 14.23 0.27 -3.92
CA GLU A 80 13.49 -0.49 -4.92
C GLU A 80 13.82 -1.98 -4.88
N TYR A 81 15.12 -2.31 -4.78
CA TYR A 81 15.56 -3.70 -4.79
C TYR A 81 15.08 -4.44 -3.54
N ALA A 82 15.21 -3.83 -2.36
CA ALA A 82 14.74 -4.41 -1.11
C ALA A 82 13.22 -4.59 -1.11
N ALA A 83 12.46 -3.61 -1.61
CA ALA A 83 11.01 -3.69 -1.73
C ALA A 83 10.57 -4.81 -2.69
N GLN A 84 11.21 -4.93 -3.85
CA GLN A 84 10.94 -5.99 -4.82
C GLN A 84 11.24 -7.36 -4.22
N GLN A 85 12.40 -7.50 -3.59
CA GLN A 85 12.83 -8.76 -2.98
C GLN A 85 11.86 -9.21 -1.87
N TRP A 86 11.32 -8.29 -1.08
CA TRP A 86 10.30 -8.61 -0.09
C TRP A 86 9.06 -9.23 -0.74
N PHE A 87 8.52 -8.61 -1.80
CA PHE A 87 7.35 -9.15 -2.50
C PHE A 87 7.62 -10.50 -3.17
N ASP A 88 8.83 -10.70 -3.74
CA ASP A 88 9.21 -11.97 -4.35
C ASP A 88 9.28 -13.11 -3.32
N GLN A 89 9.78 -12.83 -2.10
CA GLN A 89 9.85 -13.80 -1.01
C GLN A 89 8.48 -14.13 -0.40
N HIS A 90 7.53 -13.19 -0.44
CA HIS A 90 6.18 -13.35 0.12
C HIS A 90 5.12 -13.60 -0.97
N ALA A 91 5.53 -13.84 -2.21
CA ALA A 91 4.62 -14.19 -3.29
C ALA A 91 3.80 -15.43 -2.90
N CYS A 92 2.48 -15.33 -3.06
CA CYS A 92 1.52 -16.36 -2.65
C CYS A 92 1.22 -16.46 -1.14
N ASP A 93 1.74 -15.59 -0.28
CA ASP A 93 1.27 -15.48 1.09
C ASP A 93 -0.22 -15.12 1.10
N LYS A 94 -1.00 -15.92 1.83
CA LYS A 94 -2.46 -15.79 1.83
C LYS A 94 -2.91 -14.52 2.52
N TYR A 95 -3.98 -13.92 2.03
CA TYR A 95 -4.62 -12.80 2.68
C TYR A 95 -5.32 -13.24 3.98
N GLY A 96 -5.07 -12.52 5.08
CA GLY A 96 -5.65 -12.80 6.38
C GLY A 96 -7.09 -12.27 6.54
N TRP A 97 -8.05 -12.71 5.71
CA TRP A 97 -9.43 -12.21 5.78
C TRP A 97 -10.14 -12.48 7.11
N ARG A 98 -9.84 -13.64 7.76
CA ARG A 98 -10.35 -13.95 9.10
C ARG A 98 -9.79 -13.01 10.16
N ASP A 99 -8.51 -12.70 10.04
CA ASP A 99 -7.81 -11.80 10.95
C ASP A 99 -8.28 -10.35 10.74
N LEU A 100 -8.59 -9.95 9.51
CA LEU A 100 -9.22 -8.66 9.23
C LEU A 100 -10.56 -8.52 9.96
N LEU A 101 -11.43 -9.54 9.88
CA LEU A 101 -12.74 -9.51 10.51
C LEU A 101 -12.63 -9.49 12.05
N LEU A 102 -11.73 -10.30 12.61
CA LEU A 102 -11.57 -10.43 14.06
C LEU A 102 -10.79 -9.27 14.68
N CYS A 103 -9.72 -8.81 14.03
CA CYS A 103 -8.88 -7.75 14.60
C CYS A 103 -9.45 -6.35 14.39
N GLN A 104 -10.05 -6.08 13.23
CA GLN A 104 -10.62 -4.77 12.95
C GLN A 104 -12.04 -4.60 13.46
N LEU A 105 -12.87 -5.64 13.44
CA LEU A 105 -14.26 -5.56 13.92
C LEU A 105 -14.39 -5.73 15.43
N LEU A 106 -13.55 -6.54 16.05
CA LEU A 106 -13.64 -6.89 17.47
C LEU A 106 -12.49 -6.35 18.33
N GLY A 107 -11.52 -5.62 17.76
CA GLY A 107 -10.39 -5.09 18.48
C GLY A 107 -9.47 -6.15 19.10
N MET A 108 -9.56 -7.39 18.64
CA MET A 108 -8.78 -8.52 19.15
C MET A 108 -7.36 -8.50 18.59
N ARG A 109 -6.38 -8.87 19.39
CA ARG A 109 -4.98 -9.00 18.96
C ARG A 109 -4.87 -10.10 17.90
N ARG A 110 -4.08 -9.80 16.88
CA ARG A 110 -3.83 -10.66 15.74
C ARG A 110 -2.91 -11.81 16.11
N ASP A 111 -3.40 -13.04 15.96
CA ASP A 111 -2.57 -14.27 15.96
C ASP A 111 -2.20 -14.68 14.49
N GLY A 112 -1.92 -13.70 13.68
CA GLY A 112 -2.00 -13.62 12.27
C GLY A 112 -1.16 -14.55 11.41
N ARG A 113 -1.83 -15.21 10.47
CA ARG A 113 -1.24 -15.90 9.31
C ARG A 113 -1.56 -15.21 7.98
N GLY A 114 -1.92 -13.94 8.00
CA GLY A 114 -2.26 -13.20 6.79
C GLY A 114 -1.74 -11.77 6.78
N VAL A 115 -1.40 -11.25 5.62
CA VAL A 115 -0.79 -9.94 5.43
C VAL A 115 -1.80 -8.99 4.79
N PHE A 116 -2.01 -7.80 5.37
CA PHE A 116 -2.87 -6.75 4.79
C PHE A 116 -2.14 -5.91 3.73
N CYS A 117 -2.90 -5.18 2.91
CA CYS A 117 -2.32 -4.34 1.87
C CYS A 117 -1.33 -3.31 2.42
N SER A 118 -1.71 -2.58 3.47
CA SER A 118 -0.85 -1.59 4.10
C SER A 118 0.33 -2.19 4.84
N GLU A 119 0.13 -3.35 5.47
CA GLU A 119 1.20 -4.10 6.12
C GLU A 119 2.22 -4.61 5.10
N ALA A 120 1.77 -5.18 3.97
CA ALA A 120 2.65 -5.61 2.89
C ALA A 120 3.49 -4.45 2.36
N CYS A 121 2.85 -3.31 2.08
CA CYS A 121 3.56 -2.12 1.62
C CYS A 121 4.55 -1.58 2.67
N ALA A 122 4.14 -1.50 3.94
CA ALA A 122 5.01 -1.02 5.02
C ALA A 122 6.20 -1.96 5.27
N ALA A 123 5.99 -3.27 5.23
CA ALA A 123 7.05 -4.28 5.39
C ALA A 123 8.04 -4.23 4.21
N ALA A 124 7.55 -4.13 2.99
CA ALA A 124 8.39 -3.99 1.79
C ALA A 124 9.22 -2.70 1.80
N LEU A 125 8.70 -1.63 2.41
CA LEU A 125 9.44 -0.38 2.62
C LEU A 125 10.41 -0.43 3.81
N GLY A 126 10.47 -1.55 4.54
CA GLY A 126 11.35 -1.70 5.71
C GLY A 126 10.92 -0.88 6.92
N LEU A 127 9.64 -0.50 7.02
CA LEU A 127 9.14 0.29 8.14
C LEU A 127 9.03 -0.57 9.42
N PRO A 128 9.33 0.02 10.59
CA PRO A 128 9.17 -0.69 11.86
C PRO A 128 7.69 -0.98 12.14
N ASP A 129 7.42 -2.14 12.75
CA ASP A 129 6.04 -2.54 13.14
C ASP A 129 5.01 -2.44 11.99
N PRO A 130 5.19 -3.12 10.85
CA PRO A 130 4.33 -2.95 9.67
C PRO A 130 2.83 -3.12 9.95
N THR A 131 2.48 -3.94 10.96
CA THR A 131 1.11 -4.22 11.37
C THR A 131 0.36 -3.02 11.95
N LYS A 132 1.07 -1.96 12.31
CA LYS A 132 0.48 -0.74 12.89
C LYS A 132 -0.04 0.24 11.83
N TYR A 133 0.34 0.06 10.57
CA TYR A 133 -0.04 0.98 9.51
C TYR A 133 -1.34 0.53 8.84
N GLY A 134 -2.39 1.35 8.95
CA GLY A 134 -3.50 1.34 8.02
C GLY A 134 -3.16 2.13 6.75
N PRO A 135 -4.00 2.09 5.70
CA PRO A 135 -3.75 2.83 4.46
C PRO A 135 -3.58 4.34 4.66
N GLY A 136 -4.32 4.93 5.61
CA GLY A 136 -4.25 6.36 5.92
C GLY A 136 -2.98 6.75 6.69
N GLU A 137 -2.59 5.96 7.68
CA GLU A 137 -1.35 6.18 8.44
C GLU A 137 -0.13 6.04 7.54
N LEU A 138 -0.12 5.02 6.68
CA LEU A 138 0.95 4.82 5.72
C LEU A 138 1.04 5.98 4.73
N ALA A 139 -0.10 6.47 4.22
CA ALA A 139 -0.15 7.64 3.36
C ALA A 139 0.44 8.88 4.02
N THR A 140 0.04 9.16 5.25
CA THR A 140 0.53 10.30 6.03
C THR A 140 2.04 10.22 6.27
N PHE A 141 2.52 9.04 6.63
CA PHE A 141 3.95 8.81 6.84
C PHE A 141 4.76 9.03 5.56
N CYS A 142 4.34 8.39 4.46
CA CYS A 142 5.04 8.47 3.18
C CYS A 142 5.04 9.89 2.60
N ASP A 143 3.91 10.61 2.69
CA ASP A 143 3.81 12.00 2.26
C ASP A 143 4.72 12.92 3.10
N TYR A 144 4.76 12.72 4.41
CA TYR A 144 5.65 13.46 5.30
C TYR A 144 7.12 13.23 4.93
N VAL A 145 7.55 11.98 4.79
CA VAL A 145 8.95 11.66 4.44
C VAL A 145 9.30 12.19 3.05
N ALA A 146 8.43 12.00 2.05
CA ALA A 146 8.66 12.50 0.70
C ALA A 146 8.88 14.01 0.66
N LYS A 147 8.09 14.78 1.42
CA LYS A 147 8.24 16.24 1.51
C LYS A 147 9.52 16.69 2.22
N HIS A 148 9.99 15.93 3.19
CA HIS A 148 11.16 16.31 4.00
C HIS A 148 12.48 15.76 3.44
N THR A 149 12.46 14.68 2.67
CA THR A 149 13.66 14.11 2.04
C THR A 149 14.24 15.05 0.97
N HIS A 150 13.43 15.86 0.32
CA HIS A 150 13.92 16.91 -0.60
C HIS A 150 14.81 17.95 0.08
N PHE A 151 14.76 18.08 1.39
CA PHE A 151 15.58 19.01 2.16
C PHE A 151 16.99 18.45 2.44
N ILE A 152 17.11 17.12 2.57
CA ILE A 152 18.35 16.44 2.95
C ILE A 152 19.28 16.24 1.74
N LEU A 153 18.73 16.09 0.53
CA LEU A 153 19.51 15.88 -0.69
C LEU A 153 20.05 17.16 -1.34
N ARG A 154 19.81 18.33 -0.73
CA ARG A 154 20.30 19.64 -1.21
C ARG A 154 21.44 20.25 -0.38
N THR A 155 21.89 19.56 0.66
CA THR A 155 23.06 19.91 1.47
C THR A 155 24.23 18.98 1.15
#